data_68a42f742d7c43a32d7730f89c98738e
#
_entry.id   68a42f742d7c43a32d7730f89c98738e
#
_cell.length_a   1.000
_cell.length_b   1.000
_cell.length_c   1.000
_cell.angle_alpha   90.00
_cell.angle_beta   90.00
_cell.angle_gamma   90.00
#
_symmetry.space_group_name_H-M   'P 1'
#
loop_
_entity.id
_entity.type
_entity.pdbx_description
1 polymer ?
#
loop_
_entity_poly.entity_id
_entity_poly.type
_entity_poly.pdbx_seq_one_letter_code
_entity_poly.pdbx_strand_id
1 'polypeptide(L)'
;MPVTAPQTLGELMATVPSITDHLFRNAPKAAMTVYSQMMPGEGVRPEFTTWRDEQTAWRTTIAVHDQSYHMMSLHVRGPDALAFTQSLSVNTFKNFGVGAAKQLVCCSPEGFLIGDAILYRLAEEDFLVVGNPATTDWVDYNAQALSFDVTTESDPMWTLNKAKAREFYRFQVEGPKAWALLEELNGGPLPEIKFFRSAEIGLGPHRARGMRHSMGGMPGLEIYGPWVDYKAVRSLLQKAGAKHGLRMVGSIAYFTTVIESGWWAVPVSAVYTGAGTQGFRDWCSAQHAAMRMSLGGSYYSPDIADYYLTPYDVNYGHIIKFDHDFIGRAALEAIHDQPHRKKVTLVWNADDVLSVMSAMFEDSVVKPLPITLPLAATARMHYDRVMDKDGNTIGLATYPGYTANERAMMSLASLDPGFTEPGTEVVLLWGEDGGGARSGGNLEPHRQVKIRATVAPSPISQAAQSYRTAIGIKRGSLQEV
;
A
#
# COMPACT_ATOMS: atom_id res chain seq x y z
N MET A 1 14.46 -12.40 -38.90
CA MET A 1 15.30 -11.61 -37.98
C MET A 1 14.94 -12.04 -36.56
N PRO A 2 15.87 -12.25 -35.64
CA PRO A 2 15.51 -12.53 -34.29
C PRO A 2 14.74 -11.30 -33.75
N VAL A 3 13.53 -11.53 -33.22
CA VAL A 3 12.76 -10.50 -32.56
C VAL A 3 13.56 -10.08 -31.34
N THR A 4 14.03 -8.82 -31.28
CA THR A 4 14.71 -8.30 -30.12
C THR A 4 13.70 -8.23 -28.95
N ALA A 5 14.13 -8.62 -27.77
CA ALA A 5 13.27 -8.52 -26.58
C ALA A 5 12.91 -7.04 -26.32
N PRO A 6 11.66 -6.74 -25.93
CA PRO A 6 11.23 -5.38 -25.63
C PRO A 6 12.10 -4.76 -24.55
N GLN A 7 12.48 -3.50 -24.72
CA GLN A 7 13.34 -2.75 -23.82
C GLN A 7 12.52 -1.86 -22.89
N THR A 8 11.42 -1.29 -23.41
CA THR A 8 10.55 -0.40 -22.67
C THR A 8 9.21 -1.04 -22.31
N LEU A 9 8.52 -0.44 -21.34
CA LEU A 9 7.16 -0.81 -20.97
C LEU A 9 6.20 -0.68 -22.17
N GLY A 10 6.32 0.41 -22.94
CA GLY A 10 5.50 0.63 -24.11
C GLY A 10 5.72 -0.42 -25.20
N GLU A 11 6.96 -0.79 -25.47
CA GLU A 11 7.28 -1.88 -26.42
C GLU A 11 6.71 -3.22 -25.94
N LEU A 12 6.84 -3.55 -24.66
CA LEU A 12 6.27 -4.78 -24.10
C LEU A 12 4.74 -4.79 -24.22
N MET A 13 4.08 -3.68 -23.89
CA MET A 13 2.64 -3.54 -24.04
C MET A 13 2.17 -3.74 -25.47
N ALA A 14 2.93 -3.25 -26.46
CA ALA A 14 2.62 -3.46 -27.87
C ALA A 14 2.68 -4.94 -28.31
N THR A 15 3.37 -5.81 -27.58
CA THR A 15 3.46 -7.24 -27.89
C THR A 15 2.35 -8.07 -27.26
N VAL A 16 1.56 -7.52 -26.32
CA VAL A 16 0.49 -8.25 -25.65
C VAL A 16 -0.88 -7.78 -26.15
N PRO A 17 -1.80 -8.69 -26.47
CA PRO A 17 -3.13 -8.33 -26.97
C PRO A 17 -4.01 -7.60 -25.94
N SER A 18 -3.79 -7.89 -24.66
CA SER A 18 -4.51 -7.30 -23.54
C SER A 18 -3.58 -7.21 -22.33
N ILE A 19 -3.44 -6.02 -21.77
CA ILE A 19 -2.67 -5.79 -20.54
C ILE A 19 -3.33 -6.51 -19.37
N THR A 20 -4.63 -6.44 -19.26
CA THR A 20 -5.38 -7.13 -18.19
C THR A 20 -5.08 -8.63 -18.23
N ASP A 21 -5.22 -9.28 -19.38
CA ASP A 21 -4.91 -10.71 -19.50
C ASP A 21 -3.45 -11.04 -19.20
N HIS A 22 -2.52 -10.16 -19.59
CA HIS A 22 -1.10 -10.32 -19.25
C HIS A 22 -0.89 -10.34 -17.74
N LEU A 23 -1.48 -9.38 -17.02
CA LEU A 23 -1.35 -9.28 -15.56
C LEU A 23 -2.04 -10.46 -14.85
N PHE A 24 -3.17 -10.96 -15.34
CA PHE A 24 -3.80 -12.19 -14.82
C PHE A 24 -2.92 -13.43 -15.02
N ARG A 25 -2.20 -13.55 -16.15
CA ARG A 25 -1.28 -14.66 -16.41
C ARG A 25 -0.02 -14.64 -15.55
N ASN A 26 0.34 -13.50 -14.96
CA ASN A 26 1.47 -13.38 -14.03
C ASN A 26 1.22 -14.07 -12.68
N ALA A 27 0.09 -14.75 -12.52
CA ALA A 27 -0.26 -15.48 -11.31
C ALA A 27 0.88 -16.43 -10.89
N PRO A 28 1.35 -16.36 -9.63
CA PRO A 28 2.31 -17.33 -9.12
C PRO A 28 1.65 -18.69 -8.93
N LYS A 29 2.43 -19.77 -9.10
CA LYS A 29 1.96 -21.15 -8.91
C LYS A 29 1.65 -21.51 -7.45
N ALA A 30 2.11 -20.73 -6.49
CA ALA A 30 1.89 -20.96 -5.08
C ALA A 30 1.35 -19.71 -4.41
N ALA A 31 0.52 -19.88 -3.39
CA ALA A 31 0.11 -18.77 -2.55
C ALA A 31 1.35 -18.23 -1.83
N MET A 32 1.82 -17.08 -2.27
CA MET A 32 2.94 -16.36 -1.65
C MET A 32 2.45 -14.97 -1.25
N THR A 33 2.96 -14.45 -0.14
CA THR A 33 2.76 -13.05 0.16
C THR A 33 3.64 -12.19 -0.75
N VAL A 34 3.19 -11.01 -1.12
CA VAL A 34 4.00 -10.03 -1.87
C VAL A 34 5.35 -9.83 -1.18
N TYR A 35 5.35 -9.83 0.12
CA TYR A 35 6.53 -9.62 0.96
C TYR A 35 7.56 -10.74 0.86
N SER A 36 7.13 -12.00 0.84
CA SER A 36 8.05 -13.13 0.70
C SER A 36 8.72 -13.19 -0.67
N GLN A 37 8.10 -12.63 -1.71
CA GLN A 37 8.72 -12.47 -3.03
C GLN A 37 9.72 -11.31 -3.07
N MET A 38 9.43 -10.22 -2.35
CA MET A 38 10.28 -9.03 -2.34
C MET A 38 11.50 -9.17 -1.42
N MET A 39 11.50 -10.14 -0.53
CA MET A 39 12.51 -10.26 0.53
C MET A 39 13.00 -11.70 0.73
N PRO A 40 13.65 -12.29 -0.27
CA PRO A 40 14.29 -13.57 -0.09
C PRO A 40 15.51 -13.39 0.82
N GLY A 41 15.49 -13.99 2.00
CA GLY A 41 16.68 -14.08 2.86
C GLY A 41 16.51 -13.51 4.28
N GLU A 42 17.59 -13.10 4.87
CA GLU A 42 17.82 -12.94 6.32
C GLU A 42 16.94 -11.90 7.05
N GLY A 43 16.22 -11.01 6.36
CA GLY A 43 15.56 -9.85 6.96
C GLY A 43 14.19 -10.14 7.54
N VAL A 44 13.28 -10.66 6.73
CA VAL A 44 11.89 -10.88 7.15
C VAL A 44 11.48 -12.34 6.90
N ARG A 45 11.22 -13.02 8.00
CA ARG A 45 10.70 -14.39 7.98
C ARG A 45 9.21 -14.37 7.62
N PRO A 46 8.62 -15.50 7.18
CA PRO A 46 7.17 -15.64 7.10
C PRO A 46 6.49 -15.28 8.42
N GLU A 47 7.02 -15.79 9.52
CA GLU A 47 6.61 -15.55 10.90
C GLU A 47 7.84 -15.53 11.82
N PHE A 48 7.79 -14.70 12.86
CA PHE A 48 8.76 -14.72 13.97
C PHE A 48 8.19 -15.47 15.19
N THR A 49 6.90 -15.31 15.41
CA THR A 49 6.08 -16.08 16.36
C THR A 49 4.96 -16.77 15.59
N THR A 50 3.70 -16.45 15.84
CA THR A 50 2.59 -16.79 14.95
C THR A 50 2.00 -15.50 14.39
N TRP A 51 1.49 -15.52 13.17
CA TRP A 51 0.90 -14.33 12.57
C TRP A 51 -0.23 -13.71 13.43
N ARG A 52 -0.96 -14.52 14.22
CA ARG A 52 -1.98 -14.03 15.16
C ARG A 52 -1.36 -13.28 16.34
N ASP A 53 -0.27 -13.81 16.91
CA ASP A 53 0.45 -13.15 18.01
C ASP A 53 1.08 -11.83 17.50
N GLU A 54 1.60 -11.84 16.29
CA GLU A 54 2.15 -10.64 15.64
C GLU A 54 1.08 -9.59 15.36
N GLN A 55 -0.10 -9.98 14.85
CA GLN A 55 -1.25 -9.09 14.70
C GLN A 55 -1.72 -8.51 16.05
N THR A 56 -1.80 -9.35 17.06
CA THR A 56 -2.23 -8.92 18.40
C THR A 56 -1.25 -7.92 19.02
N ALA A 57 0.04 -8.03 18.69
CA ALA A 57 1.08 -7.17 19.28
C ALA A 57 0.90 -5.70 18.96
N TRP A 58 0.56 -5.30 17.72
CA TRP A 58 0.35 -3.88 17.44
C TRP A 58 -0.87 -3.28 18.15
N ARG A 59 -1.82 -4.12 18.59
CA ARG A 59 -3.01 -3.69 19.32
C ARG A 59 -2.81 -3.67 20.84
N THR A 60 -1.94 -4.52 21.38
CA THR A 60 -1.85 -4.76 22.83
C THR A 60 -0.48 -4.49 23.46
N THR A 61 0.59 -4.58 22.68
CA THR A 61 1.97 -4.43 23.16
C THR A 61 2.80 -3.56 22.21
N ILE A 62 3.72 -4.16 21.46
CA ILE A 62 4.55 -3.50 20.46
C ILE A 62 4.74 -4.42 19.26
N ALA A 63 4.50 -3.92 18.07
CA ALA A 63 4.90 -4.54 16.82
C ALA A 63 6.03 -3.75 16.16
N VAL A 64 6.97 -4.46 15.54
CA VAL A 64 8.02 -3.87 14.70
C VAL A 64 7.91 -4.45 13.30
N HIS A 65 7.60 -3.58 12.35
CA HIS A 65 7.54 -3.91 10.92
C HIS A 65 8.86 -3.49 10.27
N ASP A 66 9.57 -4.46 9.69
CA ASP A 66 10.80 -4.17 8.96
C ASP A 66 10.47 -3.75 7.53
N GLN A 67 10.64 -2.47 7.24
CA GLN A 67 10.37 -1.85 5.94
C GLN A 67 11.64 -1.69 5.10
N SER A 68 12.80 -2.12 5.61
CA SER A 68 14.11 -1.83 5.04
C SER A 68 14.33 -2.43 3.65
N TYR A 69 13.60 -3.48 3.28
CA TYR A 69 13.89 -4.28 2.08
C TYR A 69 13.03 -3.94 0.88
N HIS A 70 11.76 -3.58 1.07
CA HIS A 70 10.77 -3.48 -0.01
C HIS A 70 10.43 -2.05 -0.43
N MET A 71 10.74 -1.05 0.41
CA MET A 71 10.50 0.34 0.04
C MET A 71 11.59 0.82 -0.91
N MET A 72 11.19 1.51 -1.97
CA MET A 72 12.09 2.32 -2.79
C MET A 72 12.37 3.62 -2.06
N SER A 73 13.59 4.14 -2.19
CA SER A 73 13.92 5.51 -1.80
C SER A 73 14.48 6.25 -3.01
N LEU A 74 14.05 7.48 -3.21
CA LEU A 74 14.50 8.34 -4.29
C LEU A 74 14.80 9.72 -3.73
N HIS A 75 16.05 10.15 -3.77
CA HIS A 75 16.41 11.54 -3.51
C HIS A 75 16.02 12.40 -4.71
N VAL A 76 15.50 13.59 -4.42
CA VAL A 76 15.27 14.68 -5.37
C VAL A 76 16.02 15.88 -4.85
N ARG A 77 17.06 16.31 -5.56
CA ARG A 77 17.96 17.40 -5.14
C ARG A 77 18.04 18.48 -6.18
N GLY A 78 18.09 19.72 -5.74
CA GLY A 78 18.27 20.90 -6.60
C GLY A 78 17.43 22.07 -6.13
N PRO A 79 17.71 23.28 -6.69
CA PRO A 79 17.02 24.51 -6.31
C PRO A 79 15.51 24.45 -6.56
N ASP A 80 15.07 23.67 -7.55
CA ASP A 80 13.65 23.54 -7.89
C ASP A 80 12.96 22.33 -7.21
N ALA A 81 13.62 21.60 -6.30
CA ALA A 81 13.09 20.38 -5.72
C ALA A 81 11.72 20.56 -5.02
N LEU A 82 11.48 21.72 -4.39
CA LEU A 82 10.18 22.04 -3.80
C LEU A 82 9.10 22.24 -4.87
N ALA A 83 9.36 23.08 -5.86
CA ALA A 83 8.42 23.36 -6.95
C ALA A 83 8.12 22.10 -7.77
N PHE A 84 9.16 21.32 -8.06
CA PHE A 84 9.04 20.05 -8.76
C PHE A 84 8.14 19.05 -8.00
N THR A 85 8.44 18.77 -6.74
CA THR A 85 7.65 17.81 -5.96
C THR A 85 6.22 18.29 -5.74
N GLN A 86 5.99 19.61 -5.64
CA GLN A 86 4.67 20.22 -5.58
C GLN A 86 3.89 19.99 -6.88
N SER A 87 4.52 20.09 -8.04
CA SER A 87 3.87 19.89 -9.34
C SER A 87 3.38 18.46 -9.59
N LEU A 88 3.87 17.49 -8.79
CA LEU A 88 3.45 16.06 -8.86
C LEU A 88 2.38 15.69 -7.85
N SER A 89 2.08 16.53 -6.87
CA SER A 89 1.27 16.18 -5.72
C SER A 89 -0.09 16.85 -5.73
N VAL A 90 -1.16 16.08 -5.47
CA VAL A 90 -2.51 16.63 -5.32
C VAL A 90 -2.69 17.42 -4.02
N ASN A 91 -1.80 17.26 -3.04
CA ASN A 91 -1.93 17.86 -1.72
C ASN A 91 -1.08 19.13 -1.56
N THR A 92 -1.58 20.08 -0.75
CA THR A 92 -0.92 21.38 -0.50
C THR A 92 0.48 21.24 0.06
N PHE A 93 1.38 22.17 -0.28
CA PHE A 93 2.72 22.29 0.29
C PHE A 93 2.84 23.46 1.29
N LYS A 94 1.72 24.04 1.70
CA LYS A 94 1.71 25.02 2.79
C LYS A 94 2.30 24.39 4.05
N ASN A 95 3.15 25.11 4.76
CA ASN A 95 3.83 24.67 5.99
C ASN A 95 4.71 23.42 5.86
N PHE A 96 5.16 23.08 4.63
CA PHE A 96 6.08 21.97 4.38
C PHE A 96 7.54 22.44 4.48
N GLY A 97 8.01 22.66 5.71
CA GLY A 97 9.39 23.08 6.01
C GLY A 97 10.38 21.91 6.15
N VAL A 98 11.66 22.24 6.32
CA VAL A 98 12.71 21.25 6.59
C VAL A 98 12.38 20.43 7.83
N GLY A 99 12.63 19.13 7.79
CA GLY A 99 12.28 18.16 8.84
C GLY A 99 10.81 17.71 8.82
N ALA A 100 9.98 18.25 7.92
CA ALA A 100 8.63 17.75 7.71
C ALA A 100 8.61 16.53 6.81
N ALA A 101 7.57 15.71 6.97
CA ALA A 101 7.16 14.70 6.02
C ALA A 101 5.71 14.95 5.60
N LYS A 102 5.30 14.36 4.49
CA LYS A 102 3.91 14.36 4.04
C LYS A 102 3.65 13.19 3.09
N GLN A 103 2.40 12.87 2.91
CA GLN A 103 2.00 11.97 1.83
C GLN A 103 2.16 12.71 0.48
N LEU A 104 2.79 12.08 -0.48
CA LEU A 104 2.89 12.52 -1.87
C LEU A 104 1.92 11.66 -2.68
N VAL A 105 0.81 12.22 -3.09
CA VAL A 105 -0.18 11.51 -3.91
C VAL A 105 -0.06 11.98 -5.35
N CYS A 106 0.35 11.07 -6.23
CA CYS A 106 0.59 11.34 -7.65
C CYS A 106 -0.56 10.81 -8.51
N CYS A 107 -0.96 11.58 -9.51
CA CYS A 107 -1.96 11.22 -10.49
C CYS A 107 -1.41 11.26 -11.92
N SER A 108 -2.07 10.54 -12.82
CA SER A 108 -1.92 10.74 -14.26
C SER A 108 -2.58 12.05 -14.69
N PRO A 109 -2.28 12.57 -15.89
CA PRO A 109 -2.98 13.74 -16.44
C PRO A 109 -4.50 13.61 -16.48
N GLU A 110 -5.01 12.39 -16.56
CA GLU A 110 -6.44 12.07 -16.55
C GLU A 110 -7.05 12.00 -15.13
N GLY A 111 -6.25 12.27 -14.07
CA GLY A 111 -6.71 12.34 -12.69
C GLY A 111 -6.78 10.99 -11.96
N PHE A 112 -6.29 9.91 -12.56
CA PHE A 112 -6.22 8.60 -11.92
C PHE A 112 -4.93 8.43 -11.12
N LEU A 113 -5.00 7.65 -10.04
CA LEU A 113 -3.86 7.40 -9.17
C LEU A 113 -2.72 6.67 -9.91
N ILE A 114 -1.54 7.25 -9.84
CA ILE A 114 -0.27 6.54 -10.07
C ILE A 114 0.10 5.77 -8.81
N GLY A 115 -0.04 6.41 -7.66
CA GLY A 115 0.18 5.88 -6.33
C GLY A 115 0.50 6.97 -5.32
N ASP A 116 0.82 6.53 -4.12
CA ASP A 116 1.27 7.42 -3.05
C ASP A 116 2.64 7.00 -2.48
N ALA A 117 3.32 7.97 -1.88
CA ALA A 117 4.61 7.80 -1.22
C ALA A 117 4.68 8.72 0.00
N ILE A 118 5.68 8.54 0.84
CA ILE A 118 6.04 9.53 1.87
C ILE A 118 7.14 10.42 1.31
N LEU A 119 6.92 11.71 1.33
CA LEU A 119 7.89 12.73 0.96
C LEU A 119 8.45 13.38 2.22
N TYR A 120 9.77 13.27 2.41
CA TYR A 120 10.51 13.96 3.47
C TYR A 120 11.23 15.16 2.88
N ARG A 121 11.22 16.30 3.57
CA ARG A 121 12.10 17.43 3.28
C ARG A 121 13.30 17.38 4.22
N LEU A 122 14.40 16.83 3.75
CA LEU A 122 15.62 16.62 4.56
C LEU A 122 16.41 17.93 4.72
N ALA A 123 16.47 18.75 3.67
CA ALA A 123 17.08 20.08 3.63
C ALA A 123 16.26 20.97 2.68
N GLU A 124 16.70 22.22 2.48
CA GLU A 124 16.02 23.17 1.59
C GLU A 124 15.89 22.62 0.15
N GLU A 125 16.96 21.98 -0.33
CA GLU A 125 17.09 21.45 -1.69
C GLU A 125 17.29 19.93 -1.74
N ASP A 126 17.00 19.20 -0.64
CA ASP A 126 17.12 17.73 -0.58
C ASP A 126 15.83 17.12 -0.03
N PHE A 127 15.16 16.36 -0.88
CA PHE A 127 13.91 15.68 -0.61
C PHE A 127 14.10 14.18 -0.79
N LEU A 128 13.44 13.38 0.05
CA LEU A 128 13.46 11.93 -0.04
C LEU A 128 12.03 11.40 -0.24
N VAL A 129 11.80 10.76 -1.37
CA VAL A 129 10.55 10.05 -1.69
C VAL A 129 10.71 8.60 -1.29
N VAL A 130 9.80 8.08 -0.46
CA VAL A 130 9.82 6.67 0.00
C VAL A 130 8.48 6.03 -0.33
N GLY A 131 8.48 5.04 -1.21
CA GLY A 131 7.24 4.44 -1.68
C GLY A 131 7.42 3.16 -2.49
N ASN A 132 6.38 2.82 -3.23
CA ASN A 132 6.42 1.71 -4.19
C ASN A 132 7.13 2.12 -5.50
N PRO A 133 7.62 1.15 -6.30
CA PRO A 133 8.33 1.46 -7.54
C PRO A 133 7.54 2.31 -8.53
N ALA A 134 6.23 2.11 -8.67
CA ALA A 134 5.46 2.87 -9.65
C ALA A 134 5.45 4.37 -9.33
N THR A 135 5.33 4.73 -8.04
CA THR A 135 5.33 6.14 -7.61
C THR A 135 6.72 6.76 -7.69
N THR A 136 7.76 6.05 -7.23
CA THR A 136 9.13 6.58 -7.28
C THR A 136 9.64 6.72 -8.71
N ASP A 137 9.33 5.77 -9.59
CA ASP A 137 9.73 5.84 -11.00
C ASP A 137 8.92 6.91 -11.77
N TRP A 138 7.66 7.18 -11.35
CA TRP A 138 6.90 8.32 -11.87
C TRP A 138 7.57 9.66 -11.52
N VAL A 139 8.08 9.79 -10.29
CA VAL A 139 8.84 10.98 -9.85
C VAL A 139 10.13 11.09 -10.64
N ASP A 140 10.89 10.01 -10.78
CA ASP A 140 12.18 9.98 -11.50
C ASP A 140 12.00 10.33 -12.99
N TYR A 141 10.99 9.76 -13.64
CA TYR A 141 10.63 10.10 -15.02
C TYR A 141 10.34 11.60 -15.17
N ASN A 142 9.49 12.15 -14.32
CA ASN A 142 9.09 13.55 -14.42
C ASN A 142 10.25 14.51 -14.10
N ALA A 143 11.22 14.13 -13.27
CA ALA A 143 12.44 14.90 -13.05
C ALA A 143 13.27 15.04 -14.34
N GLN A 144 13.20 14.06 -15.23
CA GLN A 144 13.89 14.07 -16.51
C GLN A 144 13.04 14.70 -17.63
N ALA A 145 11.72 14.63 -17.54
CA ALA A 145 10.80 15.06 -18.58
C ALA A 145 10.36 16.52 -18.44
N LEU A 146 10.33 17.06 -17.22
CA LEU A 146 9.92 18.43 -16.94
C LEU A 146 11.13 19.37 -16.81
N SER A 147 10.92 20.66 -17.05
CA SER A 147 11.99 21.67 -17.04
C SER A 147 12.19 22.23 -15.62
N PHE A 148 12.64 21.41 -14.68
CA PHE A 148 13.06 21.83 -13.34
C PHE A 148 14.54 21.55 -13.15
N ASP A 149 15.23 22.42 -12.41
CA ASP A 149 16.64 22.21 -12.03
C ASP A 149 16.70 21.25 -10.82
N VAL A 150 16.55 19.95 -11.11
CA VAL A 150 16.61 18.87 -10.13
C VAL A 150 17.38 17.67 -10.67
N THR A 151 17.97 16.92 -9.76
CA THR A 151 18.59 15.62 -10.01
C THR A 151 17.97 14.57 -9.12
N THR A 152 17.97 13.32 -9.56
CA THR A 152 17.46 12.19 -8.80
C THR A 152 18.54 11.15 -8.53
N GLU A 153 18.47 10.50 -7.36
CA GLU A 153 19.34 9.38 -6.99
C GLU A 153 18.50 8.30 -6.30
N SER A 154 18.45 7.12 -6.90
CA SER A 154 17.63 6.00 -6.41
C SER A 154 18.40 5.06 -5.50
N ASP A 155 17.82 4.74 -4.34
CA ASP A 155 18.17 3.57 -3.52
C ASP A 155 17.05 2.51 -3.71
N PRO A 156 17.24 1.56 -4.64
CA PRO A 156 16.19 0.62 -5.03
C PRO A 156 15.93 -0.43 -3.94
N MET A 157 14.72 -0.99 -3.94
CA MET A 157 14.38 -2.11 -3.06
C MET A 157 15.39 -3.27 -3.20
N TRP A 158 15.53 -4.07 -2.15
CA TRP A 158 16.55 -5.11 -2.04
C TRP A 158 16.64 -6.06 -3.24
N THR A 159 15.50 -6.46 -3.79
CA THR A 159 15.46 -7.38 -4.94
C THR A 159 16.02 -6.78 -6.23
N LEU A 160 15.91 -5.47 -6.38
CA LEU A 160 16.41 -4.71 -7.53
C LEU A 160 17.81 -4.16 -7.28
N ASN A 161 18.25 -4.08 -6.02
CA ASN A 161 19.55 -3.52 -5.63
C ASN A 161 20.69 -4.50 -5.90
N LYS A 162 21.46 -4.23 -6.95
CA LYS A 162 22.59 -5.08 -7.35
C LYS A 162 23.75 -5.06 -6.33
N ALA A 163 23.95 -3.95 -5.65
CA ALA A 163 25.00 -3.78 -4.64
C ALA A 163 24.68 -4.50 -3.32
N LYS A 164 23.41 -4.92 -3.11
CA LYS A 164 22.95 -5.51 -1.85
C LYS A 164 23.31 -4.68 -0.61
N ALA A 165 23.30 -3.38 -0.78
CA ALA A 165 23.48 -2.37 0.26
C ALA A 165 22.43 -1.29 0.09
N ARG A 166 21.82 -0.88 1.19
CA ARG A 166 20.82 0.19 1.22
C ARG A 166 21.48 1.44 1.82
N GLU A 167 20.85 2.59 1.57
CA GLU A 167 21.23 3.82 2.25
C GLU A 167 20.71 3.81 3.69
N PHE A 168 19.45 3.45 3.87
CA PHE A 168 18.77 3.47 5.17
C PHE A 168 18.18 2.11 5.55
N TYR A 169 18.22 1.80 6.85
CA TYR A 169 17.25 0.89 7.44
C TYR A 169 15.97 1.67 7.78
N ARG A 170 14.85 0.94 7.89
CA ARG A 170 13.55 1.52 8.21
C ARG A 170 12.70 0.53 9.00
N PHE A 171 12.21 0.96 10.17
CA PHE A 171 11.31 0.17 11.00
C PHE A 171 10.10 1.00 11.40
N GLN A 172 8.89 0.47 11.25
CA GLN A 172 7.72 0.99 11.94
C GLN A 172 7.65 0.31 13.31
N VAL A 173 7.77 1.07 14.38
CA VAL A 173 7.59 0.64 15.77
C VAL A 173 6.28 1.19 16.26
N GLU A 174 5.29 0.36 16.51
CA GLU A 174 3.94 0.81 16.89
C GLU A 174 3.27 -0.09 17.92
N GLY A 175 2.29 0.45 18.63
CA GLY A 175 1.50 -0.23 19.64
C GLY A 175 1.41 0.59 20.93
N PRO A 176 0.54 0.19 21.88
CA PRO A 176 0.31 0.96 23.10
C PRO A 176 1.55 1.20 23.96
N LYS A 177 2.54 0.32 23.89
CA LYS A 177 3.79 0.40 24.65
C LYS A 177 4.99 0.89 23.83
N ALA A 178 4.79 1.23 22.55
CA ALA A 178 5.87 1.63 21.64
C ALA A 178 6.58 2.89 22.13
N TRP A 179 5.83 3.88 22.61
CA TRP A 179 6.37 5.13 23.11
C TRP A 179 7.31 4.91 24.30
N ALA A 180 6.90 4.12 25.29
CA ALA A 180 7.71 3.80 26.46
C ALA A 180 9.03 3.09 26.11
N LEU A 181 9.00 2.16 25.13
CA LEU A 181 10.21 1.54 24.62
C LEU A 181 11.16 2.55 23.95
N LEU A 182 10.60 3.42 23.11
CA LEU A 182 11.39 4.40 22.38
C LEU A 182 12.02 5.46 23.33
N GLU A 183 11.31 5.89 24.37
CA GLU A 183 11.84 6.77 25.42
C GLU A 183 12.94 6.10 26.23
N GLU A 184 12.78 4.81 26.56
CA GLU A 184 13.85 4.05 27.21
C GLU A 184 15.11 4.01 26.35
N LEU A 185 14.98 3.72 25.06
CA LEU A 185 16.11 3.66 24.11
C LEU A 185 16.71 5.04 23.85
N ASN A 186 15.89 6.09 23.91
CA ASN A 186 16.35 7.48 23.79
C ASN A 186 17.13 7.96 25.04
N GLY A 187 17.02 7.23 26.16
CA GLY A 187 17.62 7.63 27.42
C GLY A 187 16.86 8.74 28.16
N GLY A 188 15.56 8.95 27.83
CA GLY A 188 14.69 9.95 28.38
C GLY A 188 13.51 10.28 27.46
N PRO A 189 12.71 11.30 27.81
CA PRO A 189 11.55 11.69 27.00
C PRO A 189 11.92 11.95 25.54
N LEU A 190 11.07 11.50 24.62
CA LEU A 190 11.18 11.84 23.21
C LEU A 190 10.85 13.33 23.00
N PRO A 191 11.46 13.98 21.98
CA PRO A 191 11.00 15.32 21.58
C PRO A 191 9.53 15.26 21.16
N GLU A 192 8.83 16.40 21.22
CA GLU A 192 7.47 16.50 20.67
C GLU A 192 7.53 16.30 19.16
N ILE A 193 6.93 15.22 18.67
CA ILE A 193 6.84 14.90 17.26
C ILE A 193 5.37 14.89 16.87
N LYS A 194 4.92 15.89 16.10
CA LYS A 194 3.57 15.92 15.54
C LYS A 194 3.42 14.90 14.42
N PHE A 195 2.19 14.56 14.06
CA PHE A 195 1.92 13.64 12.96
C PHE A 195 2.55 14.17 11.65
N PHE A 196 3.20 13.28 10.89
CA PHE A 196 4.02 13.60 9.72
C PHE A 196 5.12 14.67 9.99
N ARG A 197 5.63 14.73 11.22
CA ARG A 197 6.88 15.44 11.54
C ARG A 197 7.91 14.43 12.00
N SER A 198 9.17 14.76 11.78
CA SER A 198 10.29 13.93 12.18
C SER A 198 11.26 14.70 13.08
N ALA A 199 11.90 13.96 13.98
CA ALA A 199 12.97 14.47 14.82
C ALA A 199 14.09 13.43 14.94
N GLU A 200 15.29 13.89 15.28
CA GLU A 200 16.37 13.00 15.68
C GLU A 200 16.08 12.41 17.07
N ILE A 201 16.28 11.11 17.21
CA ILE A 201 16.11 10.36 18.47
C ILE A 201 17.32 9.47 18.73
N GLY A 202 17.58 9.16 20.00
CA GLY A 202 18.53 8.16 20.40
C GLY A 202 17.97 6.75 20.34
N LEU A 203 18.80 5.78 19.95
CA LEU A 203 18.52 4.36 20.07
C LEU A 203 19.75 3.70 20.71
N GLY A 204 19.92 3.88 22.03
CA GLY A 204 21.13 3.53 22.74
C GLY A 204 22.33 4.31 22.18
N PRO A 205 23.40 3.62 21.69
CA PRO A 205 24.54 4.28 21.10
C PRO A 205 24.31 4.83 19.68
N HIS A 206 23.18 4.50 19.05
CA HIS A 206 22.88 4.88 17.68
C HIS A 206 21.97 6.11 17.63
N ARG A 207 21.99 6.81 16.50
CA ARG A 207 21.07 7.89 16.18
C ARG A 207 20.17 7.46 15.04
N ALA A 208 18.91 7.84 15.14
CA ALA A 208 17.92 7.61 14.09
C ALA A 208 17.04 8.86 13.94
N ARG A 209 16.36 8.96 12.82
CA ARG A 209 15.27 9.90 12.65
C ARG A 209 13.95 9.15 12.86
N GLY A 210 13.11 9.66 13.76
CA GLY A 210 11.78 9.13 14.01
C GLY A 210 10.73 10.04 13.42
N MET A 211 9.86 9.52 12.59
CA MET A 211 8.68 10.20 12.06
C MET A 211 7.43 9.65 12.74
N ARG A 212 6.54 10.53 13.20
CA ARG A 212 5.25 10.09 13.75
C ARG A 212 4.33 9.63 12.65
N HIS A 213 4.21 8.34 12.53
CA HIS A 213 3.40 7.62 11.54
C HIS A 213 2.89 6.31 12.16
N SER A 214 1.95 5.64 11.49
CA SER A 214 1.41 4.36 11.91
C SER A 214 0.93 3.55 10.71
N MET A 215 1.26 2.28 10.66
CA MET A 215 0.75 1.33 9.66
C MET A 215 -0.52 0.63 10.13
N GLY A 216 -0.56 0.16 11.38
CA GLY A 216 -1.69 -0.55 11.97
C GLY A 216 -2.70 0.36 12.67
N GLY A 217 -2.52 1.69 12.59
CA GLY A 217 -3.40 2.66 13.21
C GLY A 217 -3.17 2.83 14.72
N MET A 218 -1.97 2.51 15.22
CA MET A 218 -1.62 2.59 16.65
C MET A 218 -0.49 3.60 16.89
N PRO A 219 -0.33 4.12 18.13
CA PRO A 219 0.76 5.03 18.46
C PRO A 219 2.14 4.46 18.13
N GLY A 220 3.02 5.26 17.55
CA GLY A 220 4.38 4.81 17.24
C GLY A 220 5.16 5.78 16.36
N LEU A 221 6.35 5.35 15.98
CA LEU A 221 7.23 6.06 15.06
C LEU A 221 7.69 5.12 13.93
N GLU A 222 7.75 5.65 12.73
CA GLU A 222 8.62 5.10 11.69
C GLU A 222 10.03 5.64 11.92
N ILE A 223 10.97 4.75 12.21
CA ILE A 223 12.37 5.12 12.48
C ILE A 223 13.25 4.68 11.33
N TYR A 224 14.19 5.53 10.94
CA TYR A 224 15.18 5.21 9.92
C TYR A 224 16.54 5.80 10.27
N GLY A 225 17.59 5.16 9.77
CA GLY A 225 18.97 5.57 9.97
C GLY A 225 19.91 4.83 9.02
N PRO A 226 21.24 5.08 9.10
CA PRO A 226 22.20 4.49 8.19
C PRO A 226 22.13 2.96 8.15
N TRP A 227 22.17 2.37 6.96
CA TRP A 227 22.10 0.92 6.78
C TRP A 227 23.13 0.13 7.58
N VAL A 228 24.31 0.71 7.79
CA VAL A 228 25.38 0.09 8.60
C VAL A 228 24.91 -0.27 10.01
N ASP A 229 23.98 0.46 10.58
CA ASP A 229 23.41 0.25 11.91
C ASP A 229 22.22 -0.74 11.94
N TYR A 230 21.75 -1.20 10.78
CA TYR A 230 20.55 -2.04 10.67
C TYR A 230 20.53 -3.23 11.66
N LYS A 231 21.59 -4.05 11.65
CA LYS A 231 21.65 -5.26 12.48
C LYS A 231 21.71 -4.91 13.98
N ALA A 232 22.45 -3.89 14.32
CA ALA A 232 22.63 -3.44 15.70
C ALA A 232 21.32 -2.86 16.26
N VAL A 233 20.66 -1.96 15.52
CA VAL A 233 19.38 -1.35 15.92
C VAL A 233 18.27 -2.39 15.99
N ARG A 234 18.17 -3.30 15.02
CA ARG A 234 17.21 -4.39 15.06
C ARG A 234 17.37 -5.26 16.30
N SER A 235 18.62 -5.65 16.63
CA SER A 235 18.93 -6.44 17.84
C SER A 235 18.60 -5.66 19.12
N LEU A 236 18.87 -4.37 19.13
CA LEU A 236 18.59 -3.50 20.27
C LEU A 236 17.07 -3.41 20.53
N LEU A 237 16.27 -3.15 19.48
CA LEU A 237 14.80 -3.14 19.57
C LEU A 237 14.25 -4.47 20.12
N GLN A 238 14.72 -5.60 19.61
CA GLN A 238 14.30 -6.91 20.08
C GLN A 238 14.65 -7.16 21.54
N LYS A 239 15.88 -6.86 21.96
CA LYS A 239 16.34 -7.08 23.33
C LYS A 239 15.63 -6.17 24.33
N ALA A 240 15.57 -4.87 24.07
CA ALA A 240 14.89 -3.93 24.96
C ALA A 240 13.37 -4.13 24.96
N GLY A 241 12.80 -4.43 23.81
CA GLY A 241 11.37 -4.65 23.65
C GLY A 241 10.84 -5.95 24.25
N ALA A 242 11.68 -6.95 24.50
CA ALA A 242 11.28 -8.25 25.01
C ALA A 242 10.42 -8.16 26.30
N LYS A 243 10.83 -7.34 27.26
CA LYS A 243 10.09 -7.08 28.51
C LYS A 243 8.77 -6.34 28.32
N HIS A 244 8.61 -5.64 27.20
CA HIS A 244 7.37 -4.93 26.81
C HIS A 244 6.44 -5.80 25.96
N GLY A 245 6.84 -7.03 25.63
CA GLY A 245 6.07 -7.95 24.80
C GLY A 245 6.18 -7.66 23.30
N LEU A 246 7.29 -7.05 22.85
CA LEU A 246 7.55 -6.75 21.45
C LEU A 246 7.49 -7.99 20.57
N ARG A 247 6.87 -7.87 19.41
CA ARG A 247 6.94 -8.84 18.31
C ARG A 247 7.50 -8.18 17.06
N MET A 248 8.41 -8.88 16.41
CA MET A 248 8.74 -8.60 15.00
C MET A 248 7.58 -9.12 14.16
N VAL A 249 7.21 -8.40 13.13
CA VAL A 249 6.11 -8.78 12.23
C VAL A 249 6.68 -9.48 11.00
N GLY A 250 6.25 -10.72 10.78
CA GLY A 250 6.60 -11.51 9.62
C GLY A 250 5.80 -11.13 8.37
N SER A 251 6.25 -11.67 7.22
CA SER A 251 5.64 -11.33 5.93
C SER A 251 4.17 -11.75 5.80
N ILE A 252 3.75 -12.76 6.56
CA ILE A 252 2.36 -13.25 6.56
C ILE A 252 1.41 -12.23 7.22
N ALA A 253 1.80 -11.66 8.38
CA ALA A 253 0.97 -10.69 9.09
C ALA A 253 1.07 -9.27 8.51
N TYR A 254 2.18 -8.92 7.88
CA TYR A 254 2.55 -7.55 7.54
C TYR A 254 1.44 -6.77 6.81
N PHE A 255 0.94 -7.30 5.69
CA PHE A 255 -0.07 -6.60 4.89
C PHE A 255 -1.49 -6.63 5.48
N THR A 256 -1.74 -7.41 6.53
CA THR A 256 -3.05 -7.36 7.21
C THR A 256 -3.27 -6.04 7.95
N THR A 257 -2.21 -5.28 8.21
CA THR A 257 -2.30 -3.91 8.76
C THR A 257 -3.13 -2.99 7.89
N VAL A 258 -3.10 -3.14 6.57
CA VAL A 258 -3.87 -2.28 5.63
C VAL A 258 -5.37 -2.41 5.84
N ILE A 259 -5.86 -3.59 6.24
CA ILE A 259 -7.28 -3.82 6.48
C ILE A 259 -7.72 -3.07 7.74
N GLU A 260 -6.93 -3.16 8.81
CA GLU A 260 -7.24 -2.51 10.09
C GLU A 260 -7.08 -0.99 10.00
N SER A 261 -6.04 -0.50 9.31
CA SER A 261 -5.81 0.93 9.13
C SER A 261 -6.66 1.56 8.02
N GLY A 262 -7.21 0.76 7.14
CA GLY A 262 -7.98 1.25 6.00
C GLY A 262 -7.13 1.98 4.96
N TRP A 263 -5.83 1.65 4.85
CA TRP A 263 -4.97 2.23 3.83
C TRP A 263 -5.02 1.42 2.54
N TRP A 264 -5.28 2.08 1.41
CA TRP A 264 -5.21 1.46 0.08
C TRP A 264 -3.77 1.55 -0.43
N ALA A 265 -2.96 0.55 -0.10
CA ALA A 265 -1.51 0.61 -0.22
C ALA A 265 -0.99 0.63 -1.66
N VAL A 266 -1.59 -0.16 -2.55
CA VAL A 266 -1.14 -0.30 -3.94
C VAL A 266 -2.36 -0.35 -4.85
N PRO A 267 -2.76 0.76 -5.48
CA PRO A 267 -3.75 0.74 -6.55
C PRO A 267 -3.13 0.14 -7.83
N VAL A 268 -3.96 -0.22 -8.81
CA VAL A 268 -3.47 -0.38 -10.18
C VAL A 268 -3.04 1.00 -10.67
N SER A 269 -1.74 1.18 -10.85
CA SER A 269 -1.19 2.48 -11.29
C SER A 269 -1.70 2.83 -12.68
N ALA A 270 -2.16 4.07 -12.85
CA ALA A 270 -2.72 4.56 -14.11
C ALA A 270 -1.63 4.91 -15.14
N VAL A 271 -0.79 3.94 -15.45
CA VAL A 271 0.34 4.10 -16.39
C VAL A 271 0.13 3.37 -17.72
N TYR A 272 -0.83 2.46 -17.80
CA TYR A 272 -1.01 1.59 -18.97
C TYR A 272 -1.78 2.24 -20.11
N THR A 273 -2.58 3.28 -19.85
CA THR A 273 -3.44 3.93 -20.83
C THR A 273 -3.28 5.45 -20.77
N GLY A 274 -3.91 6.15 -21.72
CA GLY A 274 -3.86 7.60 -21.80
C GLY A 274 -2.65 8.13 -22.58
N ALA A 275 -2.88 9.21 -23.34
CA ALA A 275 -1.83 9.86 -24.10
C ALA A 275 -0.80 10.56 -23.18
N GLY A 276 -1.27 11.08 -22.04
CA GLY A 276 -0.43 11.80 -21.09
C GLY A 276 0.61 10.94 -20.36
N THR A 277 0.44 9.61 -20.36
CA THR A 277 1.42 8.68 -19.77
C THR A 277 2.28 7.95 -20.81
N GLN A 278 2.16 8.30 -22.11
CA GLN A 278 2.94 7.63 -23.17
C GLN A 278 4.44 7.83 -22.95
N GLY A 279 4.90 9.05 -22.64
CA GLY A 279 6.32 9.30 -22.40
C GLY A 279 6.87 8.45 -21.23
N PHE A 280 6.09 8.24 -20.17
CA PHE A 280 6.48 7.34 -19.09
C PHE A 280 6.63 5.89 -19.58
N ARG A 281 5.71 5.40 -20.40
CA ARG A 281 5.79 4.05 -20.96
C ARG A 281 6.99 3.85 -21.86
N ASP A 282 7.39 4.87 -22.62
CA ASP A 282 8.56 4.83 -23.50
C ASP A 282 9.88 4.92 -22.74
N TRP A 283 9.87 5.59 -21.58
CA TRP A 283 11.00 5.70 -20.67
C TRP A 283 11.16 4.49 -19.75
N CYS A 284 10.05 3.96 -19.24
CA CYS A 284 10.04 2.92 -18.23
C CYS A 284 10.50 1.57 -18.79
N SER A 285 11.35 0.86 -18.04
CA SER A 285 11.85 -0.46 -18.43
C SER A 285 10.73 -1.49 -18.60
N ALA A 286 10.85 -2.37 -19.59
CA ALA A 286 9.97 -3.54 -19.75
C ALA A 286 10.01 -4.51 -18.54
N GLN A 287 11.03 -4.41 -17.68
CA GLN A 287 11.16 -5.19 -16.45
C GLN A 287 10.58 -4.47 -15.23
N HIS A 288 9.89 -3.35 -15.43
CA HIS A 288 9.27 -2.59 -14.36
C HIS A 288 8.26 -3.42 -13.56
N ALA A 289 8.15 -3.11 -12.26
CA ALA A 289 7.28 -3.83 -11.34
C ALA A 289 5.81 -3.85 -11.79
N ALA A 290 5.34 -2.80 -12.49
CA ALA A 290 4.00 -2.73 -13.06
C ALA A 290 3.69 -3.91 -13.99
N MET A 291 4.66 -4.33 -14.84
CA MET A 291 4.45 -5.46 -15.76
C MET A 291 4.60 -6.84 -15.10
N ARG A 292 5.09 -6.88 -13.87
CA ARG A 292 5.21 -8.11 -13.07
C ARG A 292 4.13 -8.21 -12.00
N MET A 293 3.28 -7.19 -11.86
CA MET A 293 2.12 -7.26 -11.00
C MET A 293 1.19 -8.39 -11.46
N SER A 294 0.61 -9.11 -10.50
CA SER A 294 -0.38 -10.15 -10.75
C SER A 294 -1.76 -9.64 -10.34
N LEU A 295 -2.65 -9.50 -11.30
CA LEU A 295 -4.07 -9.27 -11.03
C LEU A 295 -4.79 -10.60 -10.82
N GLY A 296 -5.82 -10.57 -9.97
CA GLY A 296 -6.69 -11.68 -9.69
C GLY A 296 -8.04 -11.19 -9.16
N GLY A 297 -8.87 -12.15 -8.77
CA GLY A 297 -10.20 -11.90 -8.24
C GLY A 297 -11.31 -12.08 -9.27
N SER A 298 -12.51 -11.88 -8.81
CA SER A 298 -13.72 -12.13 -9.60
C SER A 298 -14.11 -10.99 -10.53
N TYR A 299 -13.53 -9.81 -10.36
CA TYR A 299 -13.73 -8.72 -11.30
C TYR A 299 -12.80 -8.85 -12.49
N TYR A 300 -13.36 -8.81 -13.66
CA TYR A 300 -12.62 -8.75 -14.91
C TYR A 300 -13.21 -7.71 -15.85
N SER A 301 -12.34 -6.90 -16.42
CA SER A 301 -12.59 -6.07 -17.59
C SER A 301 -11.45 -6.20 -18.57
N PRO A 302 -11.71 -6.28 -19.90
CA PRO A 302 -10.67 -6.23 -20.91
C PRO A 302 -9.95 -4.88 -20.97
N ASP A 303 -10.59 -3.81 -20.48
CA ASP A 303 -9.99 -2.49 -20.37
C ASP A 303 -9.37 -2.32 -18.97
N ILE A 304 -8.04 -2.17 -18.93
CA ILE A 304 -7.30 -1.97 -17.69
C ILE A 304 -7.71 -0.66 -16.98
N ALA A 305 -8.24 0.31 -17.70
CA ALA A 305 -8.69 1.58 -17.12
C ALA A 305 -9.87 1.40 -16.15
N ASP A 306 -10.65 0.34 -16.27
CA ASP A 306 -11.75 0.02 -15.35
C ASP A 306 -11.26 -0.37 -13.93
N TYR A 307 -9.96 -0.61 -13.76
CA TYR A 307 -9.31 -0.84 -12.46
C TYR A 307 -8.75 0.44 -11.85
N TYR A 308 -8.70 1.54 -12.61
CA TYR A 308 -8.14 2.80 -12.11
C TYR A 308 -9.07 3.45 -11.10
N LEU A 309 -8.44 4.09 -10.12
CA LEU A 309 -9.12 4.82 -9.07
C LEU A 309 -8.65 6.27 -9.09
N THR A 310 -9.54 7.17 -8.81
CA THR A 310 -9.18 8.56 -8.50
C THR A 310 -8.82 8.68 -7.01
N PRO A 311 -8.17 9.76 -6.58
CA PRO A 311 -7.97 10.04 -5.14
C PRO A 311 -9.29 10.10 -4.36
N TYR A 312 -10.40 10.51 -5.00
CA TYR A 312 -11.73 10.51 -4.35
C TYR A 312 -12.17 9.10 -3.96
N ASP A 313 -11.97 8.13 -4.84
CA ASP A 313 -12.44 6.75 -4.67
C ASP A 313 -11.78 6.00 -3.50
N VAL A 314 -10.64 6.52 -3.02
CA VAL A 314 -9.89 5.98 -1.87
C VAL A 314 -9.93 6.90 -0.65
N ASN A 315 -10.89 7.85 -0.61
CA ASN A 315 -11.09 8.82 0.46
C ASN A 315 -9.94 9.85 0.62
N TYR A 316 -9.19 10.16 -0.43
CA TYR A 316 -8.19 11.22 -0.45
C TYR A 316 -8.75 12.58 -0.91
N GLY A 317 -10.04 12.69 -1.21
CA GLY A 317 -10.65 13.93 -1.66
C GLY A 317 -10.36 15.14 -0.75
N HIS A 318 -10.29 14.93 0.56
CA HIS A 318 -10.01 15.99 1.54
C HIS A 318 -8.58 16.55 1.46
N ILE A 319 -7.61 15.79 0.94
CA ILE A 319 -6.22 16.24 0.78
C ILE A 319 -5.96 16.90 -0.56
N ILE A 320 -6.84 16.74 -1.54
CA ILE A 320 -6.72 17.44 -2.83
C ILE A 320 -6.87 18.93 -2.57
N LYS A 321 -5.89 19.70 -3.02
CA LYS A 321 -5.91 21.17 -2.91
C LYS A 321 -5.57 21.78 -4.25
N PHE A 322 -6.47 22.63 -4.73
CA PHE A 322 -6.31 23.36 -5.99
C PHE A 322 -5.61 24.72 -5.79
N ASP A 323 -4.73 24.81 -4.78
CA ASP A 323 -3.96 26.01 -4.45
C ASP A 323 -2.62 26.12 -5.20
N HIS A 324 -2.33 25.17 -6.08
CA HIS A 324 -1.15 25.09 -6.94
C HIS A 324 -1.45 24.25 -8.18
N ASP A 325 -0.57 24.34 -9.19
CA ASP A 325 -0.66 23.47 -10.35
C ASP A 325 0.02 22.14 -10.09
N PHE A 326 -0.62 21.04 -10.56
CA PHE A 326 -0.08 19.69 -10.49
C PHE A 326 -0.62 18.81 -11.62
N ILE A 327 0.08 17.74 -11.92
CA ILE A 327 -0.34 16.76 -12.94
C ILE A 327 -1.67 16.13 -12.53
N GLY A 328 -2.69 16.25 -13.40
CA GLY A 328 -4.06 15.74 -13.15
C GLY A 328 -5.02 16.75 -12.54
N ARG A 329 -4.57 17.98 -12.24
CA ARG A 329 -5.40 19.03 -11.62
C ARG A 329 -6.69 19.28 -12.37
N ALA A 330 -6.62 19.56 -13.66
CA ALA A 330 -7.81 19.90 -14.46
C ALA A 330 -8.85 18.77 -14.47
N ALA A 331 -8.40 17.51 -14.54
CA ALA A 331 -9.29 16.36 -14.51
C ALA A 331 -9.97 16.21 -13.14
N LEU A 332 -9.22 16.41 -12.04
CA LEU A 332 -9.78 16.31 -10.68
C LEU A 332 -10.71 17.47 -10.34
N GLU A 333 -10.41 18.70 -10.82
CA GLU A 333 -11.33 19.84 -10.69
C GLU A 333 -12.65 19.60 -11.43
N ALA A 334 -12.60 19.03 -12.62
CA ALA A 334 -13.80 18.76 -13.44
C ALA A 334 -14.78 17.79 -12.77
N ILE A 335 -14.32 16.93 -11.88
CA ILE A 335 -15.15 15.95 -11.17
C ILE A 335 -15.35 16.28 -9.69
N HIS A 336 -14.79 17.38 -9.17
CA HIS A 336 -14.74 17.69 -7.74
C HIS A 336 -16.11 17.65 -7.05
N ASP A 337 -17.13 18.23 -7.68
CA ASP A 337 -18.48 18.36 -7.11
C ASP A 337 -19.41 17.18 -7.48
N GLN A 338 -18.87 16.16 -8.15
CA GLN A 338 -19.65 14.98 -8.54
C GLN A 338 -19.70 13.97 -7.39
N PRO A 339 -20.73 13.10 -7.35
CA PRO A 339 -20.71 11.96 -6.46
C PRO A 339 -19.56 10.99 -6.79
N HIS A 340 -18.78 10.61 -5.78
CA HIS A 340 -17.67 9.69 -5.93
C HIS A 340 -17.91 8.38 -5.19
N ARG A 341 -17.26 7.34 -5.62
CA ARG A 341 -17.07 6.14 -4.81
C ARG A 341 -16.43 6.50 -3.49
N LYS A 342 -16.67 5.69 -2.48
CA LYS A 342 -16.02 5.83 -1.18
C LYS A 342 -15.37 4.52 -0.77
N LYS A 343 -14.19 4.65 -0.20
CA LYS A 343 -13.53 3.53 0.44
C LYS A 343 -14.22 3.17 1.75
N VAL A 344 -14.58 1.91 1.87
CA VAL A 344 -15.21 1.29 3.05
C VAL A 344 -14.47 0.00 3.41
N THR A 345 -14.78 -0.57 4.57
CA THR A 345 -14.42 -1.94 4.93
C THR A 345 -15.64 -2.84 4.73
N LEU A 346 -15.46 -3.99 4.11
CA LEU A 346 -16.46 -5.06 4.06
C LEU A 346 -16.13 -6.10 5.12
N VAL A 347 -17.08 -6.38 6.01
CA VAL A 347 -16.99 -7.47 6.99
C VAL A 347 -17.74 -8.67 6.39
N TRP A 348 -17.02 -9.75 6.13
CA TRP A 348 -17.57 -10.93 5.48
C TRP A 348 -18.41 -11.76 6.44
N ASN A 349 -19.49 -12.33 5.96
CA ASN A 349 -20.32 -13.23 6.76
C ASN A 349 -19.55 -14.52 7.10
N ALA A 350 -19.48 -14.82 8.39
CA ALA A 350 -18.67 -15.94 8.89
C ALA A 350 -19.16 -17.30 8.38
N ASP A 351 -20.50 -17.50 8.28
CA ASP A 351 -21.07 -18.75 7.81
C ASP A 351 -20.74 -18.99 6.33
N ASP A 352 -20.77 -17.93 5.52
CA ASP A 352 -20.40 -18.03 4.10
C ASP A 352 -18.90 -18.35 3.94
N VAL A 353 -18.04 -17.75 4.76
CA VAL A 353 -16.60 -18.08 4.80
C VAL A 353 -16.38 -19.52 5.22
N LEU A 354 -17.07 -19.99 6.26
CA LEU A 354 -16.99 -21.39 6.71
C LEU A 354 -17.51 -22.37 5.66
N SER A 355 -18.56 -21.98 4.90
CA SER A 355 -19.08 -22.77 3.78
C SER A 355 -18.01 -22.97 2.68
N VAL A 356 -17.22 -21.94 2.37
CA VAL A 356 -16.08 -22.08 1.42
C VAL A 356 -15.05 -23.09 1.95
N MET A 357 -14.72 -23.01 3.25
CA MET A 357 -13.75 -23.92 3.86
C MET A 357 -14.29 -25.36 3.92
N SER A 358 -15.56 -25.55 4.29
CA SER A 358 -16.18 -26.89 4.38
C SER A 358 -16.28 -27.59 3.03
N ALA A 359 -16.48 -26.83 1.95
CA ALA A 359 -16.53 -27.37 0.60
C ALA A 359 -15.23 -28.07 0.15
N MET A 360 -14.11 -27.82 0.83
CA MET A 360 -12.86 -28.54 0.57
C MET A 360 -12.93 -30.04 0.95
N PHE A 361 -13.88 -30.43 1.81
CA PHE A 361 -14.09 -31.80 2.27
C PHE A 361 -15.24 -32.51 1.51
N GLU A 362 -15.88 -31.84 0.58
CA GLU A 362 -16.93 -32.44 -0.26
C GLU A 362 -16.33 -33.28 -1.40
N ASP A 363 -17.07 -34.26 -1.91
CA ASP A 363 -16.66 -35.10 -3.05
C ASP A 363 -16.84 -34.40 -4.42
N SER A 364 -17.10 -33.09 -4.43
CA SER A 364 -17.28 -32.34 -5.68
C SER A 364 -15.96 -32.22 -6.48
N VAL A 365 -16.05 -32.30 -7.80
CA VAL A 365 -14.89 -32.21 -8.68
C VAL A 365 -14.32 -30.79 -8.75
N VAL A 366 -15.20 -29.78 -8.70
CA VAL A 366 -14.80 -28.35 -8.77
C VAL A 366 -15.08 -27.68 -7.44
N LYS A 367 -14.01 -27.39 -6.70
CA LYS A 367 -14.04 -26.70 -5.40
C LYS A 367 -14.18 -25.18 -5.57
N PRO A 368 -14.65 -24.42 -4.56
CA PRO A 368 -14.41 -22.99 -4.53
C PRO A 368 -12.91 -22.67 -4.39
N LEU A 369 -12.51 -21.45 -4.71
CA LEU A 369 -11.15 -20.99 -4.43
C LEU A 369 -10.91 -21.03 -2.91
N PRO A 370 -9.90 -21.75 -2.40
CA PRO A 370 -9.64 -21.83 -0.96
C PRO A 370 -9.35 -20.45 -0.34
N ILE A 371 -9.90 -20.22 0.85
CA ILE A 371 -9.54 -19.05 1.67
C ILE A 371 -8.37 -19.45 2.57
N THR A 372 -7.19 -18.90 2.29
CA THR A 372 -5.99 -19.13 3.11
C THR A 372 -5.84 -17.96 4.09
N LEU A 373 -5.81 -18.25 5.39
CA LEU A 373 -5.64 -17.21 6.40
C LEU A 373 -4.14 -16.92 6.65
N PRO A 374 -3.76 -15.66 6.86
CA PRO A 374 -4.61 -14.47 6.93
C PRO A 374 -4.85 -13.72 5.59
N LEU A 375 -4.26 -14.06 4.46
CA LEU A 375 -4.29 -13.34 3.18
C LEU A 375 -3.79 -11.87 3.29
N ALA A 376 -4.62 -10.90 2.98
CA ALA A 376 -4.49 -9.46 2.77
C ALA A 376 -3.80 -9.11 1.43
N ALA A 377 -2.48 -9.15 1.34
CA ALA A 377 -1.82 -9.00 0.05
C ALA A 377 -1.00 -10.27 -0.21
N THR A 378 -1.54 -11.13 -1.02
CA THR A 378 -0.80 -12.24 -1.62
C THR A 378 -0.01 -11.70 -2.82
N ALA A 379 0.77 -12.55 -3.46
CA ALA A 379 1.43 -12.19 -4.72
C ALA A 379 0.44 -11.88 -5.85
N ARG A 380 -0.85 -12.10 -5.64
CA ARG A 380 -1.96 -11.67 -6.50
C ARG A 380 -2.72 -10.55 -5.83
N MET A 381 -2.91 -9.45 -6.53
CA MET A 381 -3.80 -8.39 -6.10
C MET A 381 -5.23 -8.76 -6.50
N HIS A 382 -6.03 -9.14 -5.51
CA HIS A 382 -7.43 -9.45 -5.72
C HIS A 382 -8.21 -8.16 -5.95
N TYR A 383 -8.96 -8.15 -7.05
CA TYR A 383 -10.04 -7.21 -7.30
C TYR A 383 -11.32 -8.02 -7.43
N ASP A 384 -12.08 -8.05 -6.35
CA ASP A 384 -13.31 -8.82 -6.28
C ASP A 384 -14.52 -7.94 -6.56
N ARG A 385 -15.43 -8.49 -7.33
CA ARG A 385 -16.68 -7.83 -7.70
C ARG A 385 -17.59 -7.71 -6.49
N VAL A 386 -18.02 -6.49 -6.18
CA VAL A 386 -19.06 -6.23 -5.17
C VAL A 386 -20.35 -5.93 -5.87
N MET A 387 -21.43 -6.56 -5.41
CA MET A 387 -22.75 -6.51 -6.02
C MET A 387 -23.82 -6.07 -5.02
N ASP A 388 -24.87 -5.44 -5.54
CA ASP A 388 -26.12 -5.27 -4.82
C ASP A 388 -26.93 -6.59 -4.75
N LYS A 389 -28.10 -6.54 -4.12
CA LYS A 389 -29.02 -7.70 -4.01
C LYS A 389 -29.53 -8.20 -5.35
N ASP A 390 -29.55 -7.36 -6.38
CA ASP A 390 -30.04 -7.68 -7.72
C ASP A 390 -28.93 -8.21 -8.65
N GLY A 391 -27.67 -8.21 -8.15
CA GLY A 391 -26.51 -8.72 -8.86
C GLY A 391 -25.78 -7.69 -9.72
N ASN A 392 -26.16 -6.40 -9.63
CA ASN A 392 -25.46 -5.32 -10.31
C ASN A 392 -24.11 -5.04 -9.62
N THR A 393 -23.08 -4.79 -10.39
CA THR A 393 -21.78 -4.38 -9.84
C THR A 393 -21.88 -2.95 -9.29
N ILE A 394 -21.53 -2.78 -8.02
CA ILE A 394 -21.57 -1.51 -7.29
C ILE A 394 -20.21 -1.08 -6.77
N GLY A 395 -19.16 -1.79 -7.11
CA GLY A 395 -17.80 -1.46 -6.72
C GLY A 395 -16.85 -2.65 -6.76
N LEU A 396 -15.63 -2.40 -6.31
CA LEU A 396 -14.54 -3.37 -6.27
C LEU A 396 -14.01 -3.51 -4.86
N ALA A 397 -13.69 -4.74 -4.46
CA ALA A 397 -13.02 -5.04 -3.20
C ALA A 397 -11.59 -5.56 -3.43
N THR A 398 -10.71 -5.26 -2.48
CA THR A 398 -9.31 -5.71 -2.49
C THR A 398 -8.83 -6.01 -1.07
N TYR A 399 -7.63 -6.58 -0.94
CA TYR A 399 -7.03 -6.94 0.34
C TYR A 399 -7.94 -7.84 1.20
N PRO A 400 -8.45 -8.97 0.66
CA PRO A 400 -9.19 -9.91 1.48
C PRO A 400 -8.26 -10.47 2.57
N GLY A 401 -8.70 -10.43 3.83
CA GLY A 401 -7.87 -10.95 4.91
C GLY A 401 -8.60 -11.04 6.25
N TYR A 402 -8.07 -11.91 7.08
CA TYR A 402 -8.52 -12.09 8.45
C TYR A 402 -7.61 -11.34 9.42
N THR A 403 -8.19 -10.67 10.40
CA THR A 403 -7.44 -10.14 11.52
C THR A 403 -7.90 -10.76 12.84
N ALA A 404 -6.91 -11.17 13.66
CA ALA A 404 -7.16 -11.72 14.99
C ALA A 404 -7.71 -10.64 15.93
N ASN A 405 -7.41 -9.38 15.68
CA ASN A 405 -7.89 -8.24 16.48
C ASN A 405 -9.39 -8.00 16.29
N GLU A 406 -9.88 -8.07 15.06
CA GLU A 406 -11.32 -7.90 14.75
C GLU A 406 -12.06 -9.25 14.70
N ARG A 407 -11.35 -10.37 14.66
CA ARG A 407 -11.88 -11.74 14.56
C ARG A 407 -12.85 -11.93 13.40
N ALA A 408 -12.52 -11.31 12.28
CA ALA A 408 -13.35 -11.31 11.09
C ALA A 408 -12.51 -11.41 9.82
N MET A 409 -13.07 -12.04 8.80
CA MET A 409 -12.61 -11.93 7.42
C MET A 409 -13.14 -10.63 6.86
N MET A 410 -12.28 -9.84 6.25
CA MET A 410 -12.61 -8.49 5.77
C MET A 410 -11.90 -8.21 4.45
N SER A 411 -12.32 -7.13 3.79
CA SER A 411 -11.62 -6.52 2.67
C SER A 411 -11.85 -5.01 2.64
N LEU A 412 -10.98 -4.26 1.99
CA LEU A 412 -11.27 -2.88 1.62
C LEU A 412 -12.08 -2.89 0.33
N ALA A 413 -13.00 -1.95 0.19
CA ALA A 413 -13.76 -1.78 -1.04
C ALA A 413 -13.93 -0.31 -1.38
N SER A 414 -14.00 -0.02 -2.68
CA SER A 414 -14.44 1.27 -3.21
C SER A 414 -15.82 1.07 -3.83
N LEU A 415 -16.85 1.67 -3.20
CA LEU A 415 -18.25 1.44 -3.55
C LEU A 415 -18.91 2.70 -4.11
N ASP A 416 -19.85 2.48 -5.02
CA ASP A 416 -20.68 3.52 -5.61
C ASP A 416 -21.49 4.28 -4.53
N PRO A 417 -21.80 5.56 -4.76
CA PRO A 417 -22.69 6.33 -3.89
C PRO A 417 -24.02 5.60 -3.64
N GLY A 418 -24.51 5.64 -2.40
CA GLY A 418 -25.74 4.92 -2.00
C GLY A 418 -25.50 3.56 -1.36
N PHE A 419 -24.29 2.98 -1.51
CA PHE A 419 -23.93 1.70 -0.88
C PHE A 419 -22.84 1.81 0.19
N THR A 420 -22.50 3.02 0.63
CA THR A 420 -21.34 3.28 1.49
C THR A 420 -21.67 3.46 2.97
N GLU A 421 -22.96 3.43 3.33
CA GLU A 421 -23.38 3.62 4.72
C GLU A 421 -23.10 2.37 5.56
N PRO A 422 -22.52 2.51 6.76
CA PRO A 422 -22.30 1.38 7.66
C PRO A 422 -23.59 0.62 7.96
N GLY A 423 -23.51 -0.72 7.92
CA GLY A 423 -24.65 -1.61 8.07
C GLY A 423 -25.33 -2.02 6.75
N THR A 424 -24.96 -1.41 5.63
CA THR A 424 -25.46 -1.83 4.31
C THR A 424 -24.99 -3.24 4.00
N GLU A 425 -25.92 -4.10 3.60
CA GLU A 425 -25.60 -5.46 3.14
C GLU A 425 -25.29 -5.44 1.63
N VAL A 426 -24.19 -6.09 1.28
CA VAL A 426 -23.72 -6.27 -0.11
C VAL A 426 -23.27 -7.71 -0.33
N VAL A 427 -23.04 -8.09 -1.57
CA VAL A 427 -22.55 -9.42 -1.94
C VAL A 427 -21.19 -9.29 -2.63
N LEU A 428 -20.17 -9.93 -2.07
CA LEU A 428 -18.88 -10.09 -2.71
C LEU A 428 -18.85 -11.41 -3.47
N LEU A 429 -18.31 -11.41 -4.68
CA LEU A 429 -18.09 -12.64 -5.45
C LEU A 429 -16.66 -13.10 -5.19
N TRP A 430 -16.49 -14.26 -4.55
CA TRP A 430 -15.20 -14.86 -4.27
C TRP A 430 -14.81 -15.91 -5.29
N GLY A 431 -13.55 -15.91 -5.71
CA GLY A 431 -13.00 -16.78 -6.74
C GLY A 431 -12.70 -16.01 -8.02
N GLU A 432 -11.70 -16.48 -8.77
CA GLU A 432 -11.23 -15.81 -9.99
C GLU A 432 -12.28 -15.81 -11.09
N ASP A 433 -12.28 -14.78 -11.91
CA ASP A 433 -13.10 -14.75 -13.13
C ASP A 433 -12.79 -15.93 -14.03
N GLY A 434 -13.85 -16.56 -14.54
CA GLY A 434 -13.75 -17.78 -15.33
C GLY A 434 -13.15 -18.98 -14.57
N GLY A 435 -13.22 -18.98 -13.24
CA GLY A 435 -12.75 -20.09 -12.39
C GLY A 435 -11.24 -20.34 -12.49
N GLY A 436 -10.44 -19.27 -12.65
CA GLY A 436 -8.99 -19.34 -12.76
C GLY A 436 -8.45 -19.59 -14.16
N ALA A 437 -9.29 -19.69 -15.20
CA ALA A 437 -8.85 -19.95 -16.57
C ALA A 437 -7.85 -18.91 -17.11
N ARG A 438 -7.98 -17.64 -16.68
CA ARG A 438 -7.09 -16.54 -17.09
C ARG A 438 -5.69 -16.62 -16.48
N SER A 439 -5.47 -17.42 -15.45
CA SER A 439 -4.17 -17.58 -14.80
C SER A 439 -3.13 -18.31 -15.65
N GLY A 440 -3.50 -18.77 -16.83
CA GLY A 440 -2.61 -19.56 -17.70
C GLY A 440 -2.24 -20.94 -17.11
N GLY A 441 -3.11 -21.49 -16.25
CA GLY A 441 -2.91 -22.78 -15.58
C GLY A 441 -2.11 -22.69 -14.28
N ASN A 442 -1.84 -21.49 -13.78
CA ASN A 442 -1.16 -21.29 -12.49
C ASN A 442 -2.09 -21.46 -11.28
N LEU A 443 -3.39 -21.44 -11.49
CA LEU A 443 -4.40 -21.76 -10.49
C LEU A 443 -5.21 -22.96 -10.96
N GLU A 444 -5.59 -23.82 -10.02
CA GLU A 444 -6.51 -24.91 -10.28
C GLU A 444 -7.90 -24.39 -10.65
N PRO A 445 -8.65 -25.11 -11.48
CA PRO A 445 -10.03 -24.77 -11.79
C PRO A 445 -10.88 -24.73 -10.52
N HIS A 446 -11.67 -23.66 -10.35
CA HIS A 446 -12.52 -23.51 -9.18
C HIS A 446 -13.84 -22.80 -9.54
N ARG A 447 -14.83 -22.95 -8.67
CA ARG A 447 -16.10 -22.23 -8.83
C ARG A 447 -16.10 -20.95 -8.02
N GLN A 448 -16.75 -19.91 -8.54
CA GLN A 448 -17.01 -18.70 -7.79
C GLN A 448 -18.14 -18.94 -6.78
N VAL A 449 -18.07 -18.24 -5.64
CA VAL A 449 -19.11 -18.28 -4.60
C VAL A 449 -19.46 -16.86 -4.16
N LYS A 450 -20.74 -16.66 -3.82
CA LYS A 450 -21.21 -15.40 -3.26
C LYS A 450 -20.98 -15.40 -1.75
N ILE A 451 -20.39 -14.33 -1.24
CA ILE A 451 -20.16 -14.07 0.18
C ILE A 451 -20.95 -12.84 0.56
N ARG A 452 -21.88 -12.96 1.48
CA ARG A 452 -22.53 -11.79 2.07
C ARG A 452 -21.52 -10.98 2.85
N ALA A 453 -21.63 -9.66 2.79
CA ALA A 453 -20.78 -8.77 3.54
C ALA A 453 -21.56 -7.56 4.04
N THR A 454 -21.12 -7.01 5.16
CA THR A 454 -21.70 -5.79 5.73
C THR A 454 -20.68 -4.66 5.61
N VAL A 455 -21.14 -3.52 5.12
CA VAL A 455 -20.33 -2.30 5.02
C VAL A 455 -20.03 -1.77 6.41
N ALA A 456 -18.77 -1.44 6.65
CA ALA A 456 -18.26 -0.84 7.88
C ALA A 456 -17.37 0.38 7.56
N PRO A 457 -17.11 1.27 8.53
CA PRO A 457 -16.17 2.37 8.34
C PRO A 457 -14.77 1.90 7.95
N SER A 458 -14.03 2.72 7.20
CA SER A 458 -12.61 2.51 6.94
C SER A 458 -11.79 3.67 7.53
N PRO A 459 -10.94 3.43 8.56
CA PRO A 459 -10.62 2.15 9.19
C PRO A 459 -11.80 1.59 10.02
N ILE A 460 -11.87 0.27 10.10
CA ILE A 460 -12.86 -0.43 10.95
C ILE A 460 -12.45 -0.38 12.42
N SER A 461 -11.15 -0.51 12.70
CA SER A 461 -10.60 -0.55 14.04
C SER A 461 -10.97 0.71 14.85
N GLN A 462 -11.73 0.52 15.94
CA GLN A 462 -12.06 1.62 16.83
C GLN A 462 -10.80 2.22 17.47
N ALA A 463 -9.79 1.42 17.76
CA ALA A 463 -8.51 1.90 18.27
C ALA A 463 -7.80 2.80 17.25
N ALA A 464 -7.78 2.42 15.96
CA ALA A 464 -7.24 3.26 14.90
C ALA A 464 -8.05 4.55 14.71
N GLN A 465 -9.39 4.50 14.79
CA GLN A 465 -10.24 5.69 14.74
C GLN A 465 -9.95 6.63 15.92
N SER A 466 -9.84 6.08 17.13
CA SER A 466 -9.55 6.84 18.34
C SER A 466 -8.16 7.49 18.30
N TYR A 467 -7.15 6.74 17.82
CA TYR A 467 -5.79 7.28 17.66
C TYR A 467 -5.76 8.42 16.63
N ARG A 468 -6.40 8.26 15.49
CA ARG A 468 -6.52 9.33 14.47
C ARG A 468 -7.16 10.59 15.06
N THR A 469 -8.24 10.45 15.83
CA THR A 469 -8.89 11.57 16.49
C THR A 469 -7.96 12.26 17.49
N ALA A 470 -7.22 11.47 18.29
CA ALA A 470 -6.30 11.99 19.29
C ALA A 470 -5.13 12.78 18.71
N ILE A 471 -4.68 12.43 17.50
CA ILE A 471 -3.61 13.18 16.79
C ILE A 471 -4.15 14.28 15.87
N GLY A 472 -5.44 14.64 16.00
CA GLY A 472 -6.06 15.73 15.25
C GLY A 472 -6.52 15.38 13.83
N ILE A 473 -6.50 14.10 13.45
CA ILE A 473 -7.04 13.66 12.17
C ILE A 473 -8.55 13.45 12.34
N LYS A 474 -9.35 14.43 11.96
CA LYS A 474 -10.82 14.33 11.99
C LYS A 474 -11.30 13.29 10.98
N ARG A 475 -12.49 12.68 11.18
CA ARG A 475 -13.17 11.85 10.19
C ARG A 475 -13.27 12.63 8.86
N GLY A 476 -12.58 12.18 7.83
CA GLY A 476 -12.55 12.82 6.52
C GLY A 476 -11.40 13.81 6.29
N SER A 477 -10.56 14.12 7.29
CA SER A 477 -9.39 14.99 7.11
C SER A 477 -8.10 14.27 7.52
N LEU A 478 -7.31 13.84 6.55
CA LEU A 478 -5.89 13.59 6.73
C LEU A 478 -5.19 14.90 6.33
N GLN A 479 -4.83 15.72 7.31
CA GLN A 479 -4.03 16.94 7.20
C GLN A 479 -4.77 18.29 7.18
N GLU A 480 -4.94 18.84 8.34
CA GLU A 480 -4.58 20.23 8.64
C GLU A 480 -3.51 20.17 9.75
N VAL A 481 -2.26 19.91 9.38
CA VAL A 481 -1.08 20.20 10.22
C VAL A 481 0.07 20.61 9.33
#